data_d27924826da06365aecccf40df8a81f0
#
_entry.id   d27924826da06365aecccf40df8a81f0
#
_cell.length_a   1.000
_cell.length_b   1.000
_cell.length_c   1.000
_cell.angle_alpha   90.00
_cell.angle_beta   90.00
_cell.angle_gamma   90.00
#
_symmetry.space_group_name_H-M   'P 1'
#
loop_
_entity.id
_entity.type
_entity.pdbx_description
1 polymer ?
#
loop_
_entity_poly.entity_id
_entity_poly.type
_entity_poly.pdbx_seq_one_letter_code
_entity_poly.pdbx_strand_id
1 'polypeptide(L)'
;DVLVNNAAICPEGGVLDLDHETAERALRTNLGGPFWLIRAFVPGMVRRGYGRVVNVSSEWGSFGGGLGGPCGYSLTKAALNALTVKLAQEVSGDIKVNAACPGWVRTRMGGAGAPRGVEQGAETIVWLATLASDGASGGFFRDKQPIPW
;
A
#
# COMPACT_ATOMS: atom_id res chain seq x y z
N ASP A 1 9.04 -4.41 14.40
CA ASP A 1 9.08 -2.96 14.55
C ASP A 1 8.70 -2.23 13.26
N VAL A 2 9.01 -2.81 12.08
CA VAL A 2 8.59 -2.29 10.78
C VAL A 2 7.91 -3.40 9.99
N LEU A 3 6.75 -3.09 9.39
CA LEU A 3 6.05 -3.96 8.46
C LEU A 3 5.84 -3.22 7.13
N VAL A 4 6.41 -3.76 6.05
CA VAL A 4 6.19 -3.25 4.70
C VAL A 4 5.39 -4.27 3.89
N ASN A 5 4.13 -3.99 3.64
CA ASN A 5 3.26 -4.80 2.81
C ASN A 5 3.49 -4.42 1.33
N ASN A 6 4.49 -5.08 0.71
CA ASN A 6 4.93 -4.77 -0.65
C ASN A 6 4.40 -5.76 -1.71
N ALA A 7 4.18 -7.02 -1.33
CA ALA A 7 3.77 -8.05 -2.29
C ALA A 7 2.42 -7.73 -2.95
N ALA A 8 2.39 -7.79 -4.27
CA ALA A 8 1.17 -7.56 -5.04
C ALA A 8 1.20 -8.26 -6.40
N ILE A 9 0.03 -8.49 -6.96
CA ILE A 9 -0.18 -8.88 -8.36
C ILE A 9 -1.06 -7.85 -9.05
N CYS A 10 -0.88 -7.68 -10.35
CA CYS A 10 -1.64 -6.75 -11.18
C CYS A 10 -2.17 -7.52 -12.40
N PRO A 11 -3.24 -8.32 -12.23
CA PRO A 11 -3.86 -9.02 -13.35
C PRO A 11 -4.58 -8.05 -14.27
N GLU A 12 -4.51 -8.30 -15.58
CA GLU A 12 -5.27 -7.58 -16.59
C GLU A 12 -6.77 -7.90 -16.47
N GLY A 13 -7.61 -7.07 -17.08
CA GLY A 13 -9.05 -7.24 -17.17
C GLY A 13 -9.85 -6.10 -16.58
N GLY A 14 -11.02 -5.88 -17.15
CA GLY A 14 -12.03 -4.91 -16.71
C GLY A 14 -13.06 -5.55 -15.77
N VAL A 15 -14.07 -4.74 -15.39
CA VAL A 15 -15.16 -5.20 -14.48
C VAL A 15 -16.00 -6.32 -15.10
N LEU A 16 -16.14 -6.32 -16.44
CA LEU A 16 -17.02 -7.24 -17.15
C LEU A 16 -16.34 -8.53 -17.63
N ASP A 17 -15.01 -8.57 -17.64
CA ASP A 17 -14.23 -9.67 -18.24
C ASP A 17 -13.18 -10.30 -17.29
N LEU A 18 -12.95 -9.73 -16.12
CA LEU A 18 -12.08 -10.33 -15.11
C LEU A 18 -12.74 -11.58 -14.53
N ASP A 19 -12.11 -12.73 -14.72
CA ASP A 19 -12.63 -14.00 -14.19
C ASP A 19 -12.54 -14.07 -12.66
N HIS A 20 -13.40 -14.90 -12.07
CA HIS A 20 -13.56 -15.02 -10.62
C HIS A 20 -12.28 -15.48 -9.91
N GLU A 21 -11.57 -16.48 -10.44
CA GLU A 21 -10.34 -17.00 -9.82
C GLU A 21 -9.25 -15.94 -9.78
N THR A 22 -9.08 -15.19 -10.85
CA THR A 22 -8.12 -14.10 -10.95
C THR A 22 -8.48 -12.95 -10.01
N ALA A 23 -9.78 -12.59 -9.91
CA ALA A 23 -10.25 -11.58 -8.97
C ALA A 23 -10.00 -12.00 -7.51
N GLU A 24 -10.34 -13.23 -7.14
CA GLU A 24 -10.07 -13.76 -5.79
C GLU A 24 -8.58 -13.79 -5.45
N ARG A 25 -7.74 -14.19 -6.41
CA ARG A 25 -6.29 -14.21 -6.22
C ARG A 25 -5.74 -12.80 -5.98
N ALA A 26 -6.25 -11.79 -6.70
CA ALA A 26 -5.87 -10.40 -6.49
C ALA A 26 -6.29 -9.91 -5.09
N LEU A 27 -7.54 -10.17 -4.68
CA LEU A 27 -8.04 -9.84 -3.34
C LEU A 27 -7.22 -10.52 -2.24
N ARG A 28 -6.98 -11.81 -2.38
CA ARG A 28 -6.22 -12.58 -1.39
C ARG A 28 -4.78 -12.10 -1.25
N THR A 29 -4.13 -11.75 -2.37
CA THR A 29 -2.72 -11.31 -2.37
C THR A 29 -2.60 -9.87 -1.91
N ASN A 30 -3.32 -8.94 -2.57
CA ASN A 30 -3.10 -7.50 -2.42
C ASN A 30 -3.77 -6.89 -1.18
N LEU A 31 -4.81 -7.54 -0.65
CA LEU A 31 -5.55 -7.09 0.53
C LEU A 31 -5.49 -8.10 1.67
N GLY A 32 -5.81 -9.36 1.40
CA GLY A 32 -5.82 -10.42 2.42
C GLY A 32 -4.46 -10.62 3.07
N GLY A 33 -3.38 -10.67 2.26
CA GLY A 33 -2.00 -10.77 2.77
C GLY A 33 -1.67 -9.64 3.76
N PRO A 34 -1.77 -8.36 3.37
CA PRO A 34 -1.59 -7.22 4.28
C PRO A 34 -2.46 -7.30 5.54
N PHE A 35 -3.74 -7.64 5.39
CA PHE A 35 -4.67 -7.74 6.53
C PHE A 35 -4.19 -8.77 7.57
N TRP A 36 -3.79 -9.96 7.13
CA TRP A 36 -3.32 -11.00 8.05
C TRP A 36 -1.96 -10.70 8.66
N LEU A 37 -1.04 -10.08 7.90
CA LEU A 37 0.26 -9.63 8.43
C LEU A 37 0.09 -8.51 9.48
N ILE A 38 -0.79 -7.55 9.23
CA ILE A 38 -1.17 -6.53 10.21
C ILE A 38 -1.68 -7.17 11.50
N ARG A 39 -2.62 -8.10 11.40
CA ARG A 39 -3.16 -8.83 12.56
C ARG A 39 -2.09 -9.62 13.33
N ALA A 40 -1.11 -10.15 12.64
CA ALA A 40 -0.04 -10.93 13.27
C ALA A 40 1.01 -10.03 13.98
N PHE A 41 1.37 -8.89 13.39
CA PHE A 41 2.51 -8.10 13.84
C PHE A 41 2.14 -6.85 14.65
N VAL A 42 1.07 -6.15 14.29
CA VAL A 42 0.71 -4.87 14.92
C VAL A 42 0.39 -4.98 16.41
N PRO A 43 -0.28 -6.02 16.92
CA PRO A 43 -0.48 -6.16 18.36
C PRO A 43 0.83 -6.19 19.15
N GLY A 44 1.89 -6.78 18.57
CA GLY A 44 3.23 -6.74 19.16
C GLY A 44 3.86 -5.34 19.16
N MET A 45 3.64 -4.55 18.10
CA MET A 45 4.08 -3.16 18.02
C MET A 45 3.38 -2.31 19.09
N VAL A 46 2.06 -2.47 19.22
CA VAL A 46 1.27 -1.76 20.23
C VAL A 46 1.79 -2.05 21.66
N ARG A 47 2.04 -3.33 21.98
CA ARG A 47 2.58 -3.69 23.31
C ARG A 47 3.96 -3.11 23.59
N ARG A 48 4.81 -2.94 22.58
CA ARG A 48 6.15 -2.35 22.71
C ARG A 48 6.16 -0.82 22.59
N GLY A 49 5.03 -0.20 22.24
CA GLY A 49 4.89 1.24 22.09
C GLY A 49 5.59 1.84 20.86
N TYR A 50 5.99 1.00 19.88
CA TYR A 50 6.66 1.45 18.63
C TYR A 50 6.29 0.57 17.45
N GLY A 51 6.02 1.20 16.30
CA GLY A 51 5.78 0.50 15.04
C GLY A 51 5.67 1.41 13.82
N ARG A 52 6.10 0.89 12.66
CA ARG A 52 5.92 1.52 11.36
C ARG A 52 5.27 0.50 10.42
N VAL A 53 4.11 0.85 9.87
CA VAL A 53 3.40 0.03 8.89
C VAL A 53 3.31 0.82 7.59
N VAL A 54 3.86 0.27 6.52
CA VAL A 54 3.82 0.86 5.18
C VAL A 54 3.10 -0.09 4.24
N ASN A 55 1.94 0.32 3.76
CA ASN A 55 1.19 -0.39 2.74
C ASN A 55 1.57 0.16 1.36
N VAL A 56 2.24 -0.64 0.53
CA VAL A 56 2.60 -0.23 -0.83
C VAL A 56 1.34 -0.28 -1.70
N SER A 57 0.76 0.88 -1.91
CA SER A 57 -0.46 1.09 -2.70
C SER A 57 -0.13 1.62 -4.10
N SER A 58 -1.08 2.27 -4.74
CA SER A 58 -0.96 2.85 -6.06
C SER A 58 -1.95 4.02 -6.20
N GLU A 59 -1.59 5.02 -7.00
CA GLU A 59 -2.54 6.06 -7.41
C GLU A 59 -3.74 5.51 -8.18
N TRP A 60 -3.61 4.31 -8.78
CA TRP A 60 -4.75 3.62 -9.40
C TRP A 60 -5.77 3.12 -8.38
N GLY A 61 -5.44 3.07 -7.08
CA GLY A 61 -6.38 2.83 -5.99
C GLY A 61 -6.91 4.11 -5.34
N SER A 62 -6.59 5.29 -5.89
CA SER A 62 -7.03 6.59 -5.39
C SER A 62 -8.32 7.03 -6.09
N PHE A 63 -9.33 7.41 -5.33
CA PHE A 63 -10.55 8.05 -5.88
C PHE A 63 -10.22 9.43 -6.45
N GLY A 64 -9.35 10.19 -5.78
CA GLY A 64 -8.87 11.47 -6.28
C GLY A 64 -8.00 11.34 -7.53
N GLY A 65 -7.34 10.19 -7.73
CA GLY A 65 -6.59 9.85 -8.94
C GLY A 65 -7.40 9.19 -10.06
N GLY A 66 -8.69 8.93 -9.84
CA GLY A 66 -9.62 8.43 -10.86
C GLY A 66 -9.68 6.91 -11.01
N LEU A 67 -9.16 6.12 -10.07
CA LEU A 67 -9.22 4.63 -10.08
C LEU A 67 -8.76 4.01 -11.41
N GLY A 68 -7.56 4.37 -11.87
CA GLY A 68 -7.04 3.89 -13.15
C GLY A 68 -6.56 2.44 -13.15
N GLY A 69 -6.13 1.96 -14.33
CA GLY A 69 -5.53 0.64 -14.50
C GLY A 69 -6.49 -0.54 -14.45
N PRO A 70 -5.97 -1.78 -14.38
CA PRO A 70 -6.77 -2.99 -14.34
C PRO A 70 -7.70 -3.06 -13.12
N CYS A 71 -8.95 -3.53 -13.34
CA CYS A 71 -10.00 -3.50 -12.33
C CYS A 71 -9.62 -4.20 -11.02
N GLY A 72 -9.18 -5.45 -11.07
CA GLY A 72 -8.82 -6.21 -9.86
C GLY A 72 -7.68 -5.57 -9.06
N TYR A 73 -6.74 -4.92 -9.74
CA TYR A 73 -5.65 -4.22 -9.08
C TYR A 73 -6.14 -2.93 -8.42
N SER A 74 -6.84 -2.05 -9.15
CA SER A 74 -7.29 -0.77 -8.61
C SER A 74 -8.24 -0.93 -7.42
N LEU A 75 -9.20 -1.86 -7.50
CA LEU A 75 -10.11 -2.17 -6.40
C LEU A 75 -9.36 -2.66 -5.15
N THR A 76 -8.37 -3.55 -5.32
CA THR A 76 -7.58 -4.04 -4.18
C THR A 76 -6.71 -2.96 -3.56
N LYS A 77 -6.18 -2.02 -4.36
CA LYS A 77 -5.38 -0.89 -3.85
C LYS A 77 -6.25 0.17 -3.17
N ALA A 78 -7.48 0.41 -3.65
CA ALA A 78 -8.47 1.24 -2.94
C ALA A 78 -8.85 0.62 -1.58
N ALA A 79 -9.08 -0.68 -1.54
CA ALA A 79 -9.35 -1.38 -0.29
C ALA A 79 -8.14 -1.36 0.67
N LEU A 80 -6.90 -1.46 0.15
CA LEU A 80 -5.67 -1.33 0.95
C LEU A 80 -5.51 0.11 1.50
N ASN A 81 -5.90 1.13 0.74
CA ASN A 81 -5.96 2.51 1.21
C ASN A 81 -6.95 2.65 2.37
N ALA A 82 -8.16 2.09 2.25
CA ALA A 82 -9.15 2.06 3.32
C ALA A 82 -8.63 1.32 4.57
N LEU A 83 -7.97 0.17 4.40
CA LEU A 83 -7.34 -0.59 5.50
C LEU A 83 -6.27 0.24 6.21
N THR A 84 -5.48 1.03 5.47
CA THR A 84 -4.47 1.93 6.03
C THR A 84 -5.09 2.97 6.95
N VAL A 85 -6.14 3.65 6.47
CA VAL A 85 -6.87 4.66 7.25
C VAL A 85 -7.50 4.04 8.50
N LYS A 86 -8.18 2.89 8.34
CA LYS A 86 -8.82 2.19 9.46
C LYS A 86 -7.82 1.80 10.53
N LEU A 87 -6.70 1.20 10.15
CA LEU A 87 -5.67 0.82 11.11
C LEU A 87 -5.07 2.03 11.81
N ALA A 88 -4.80 3.12 11.08
CA ALA A 88 -4.25 4.35 11.66
C ALA A 88 -5.17 4.96 12.72
N GLN A 89 -6.50 4.79 12.59
CA GLN A 89 -7.49 5.23 13.57
C GLN A 89 -7.57 4.34 14.81
N GLU A 90 -7.19 3.07 14.68
CA GLU A 90 -7.30 2.06 15.74
C GLU A 90 -6.05 1.98 16.62
N VAL A 91 -4.89 2.42 16.12
CA VAL A 91 -3.64 2.40 16.88
C VAL A 91 -3.32 3.76 17.48
N SER A 92 -2.57 3.76 18.58
CA SER A 92 -2.16 4.97 19.29
C SER A 92 -0.67 4.90 19.67
N GLY A 93 -0.14 6.00 20.19
CA GLY A 93 1.26 6.11 20.56
C GLY A 93 2.19 6.26 19.35
N ASP A 94 3.41 5.75 19.44
CA ASP A 94 4.40 5.84 18.36
C ASP A 94 4.25 4.71 17.33
N ILE A 95 3.01 4.48 16.87
CA ILE A 95 2.71 3.59 15.76
C ILE A 95 2.25 4.42 14.56
N LYS A 96 3.01 4.40 13.47
CA LYS A 96 2.69 5.14 12.25
C LYS A 96 2.28 4.17 11.14
N VAL A 97 1.12 4.44 10.55
CA VAL A 97 0.52 3.60 9.50
C VAL A 97 0.23 4.46 8.29
N ASN A 98 0.90 4.19 7.17
CA ASN A 98 0.75 4.99 5.97
C ASN A 98 0.72 4.12 4.71
N ALA A 99 0.15 4.68 3.64
CA ALA A 99 0.21 4.12 2.30
C ALA A 99 1.29 4.85 1.47
N ALA A 100 1.98 4.11 0.61
CA ALA A 100 2.96 4.64 -0.34
C ALA A 100 2.57 4.29 -1.77
N CYS A 101 2.61 5.27 -2.68
CA CYS A 101 2.60 5.05 -4.11
C CYS A 101 4.03 5.17 -4.65
N PRO A 102 4.66 4.09 -5.14
CA PRO A 102 6.01 4.16 -5.70
C PRO A 102 6.06 4.86 -7.07
N GLY A 103 4.91 5.13 -7.68
CA GLY A 103 4.79 5.51 -9.08
C GLY A 103 5.01 4.31 -10.02
N TRP A 104 5.28 4.58 -11.29
CA TRP A 104 5.54 3.54 -12.30
C TRP A 104 7.03 3.18 -12.34
N VAL A 105 7.37 2.02 -11.78
CA VAL A 105 8.75 1.60 -11.49
C VAL A 105 9.18 0.43 -12.37
N ARG A 106 10.42 0.43 -12.87
CA ARG A 106 11.04 -0.64 -13.69
C ARG A 106 11.27 -1.89 -12.86
N THR A 107 10.22 -2.69 -12.76
CA THR A 107 10.18 -4.00 -12.11
C THR A 107 9.58 -5.02 -13.08
N ARG A 108 9.50 -6.28 -12.68
CA ARG A 108 8.78 -7.30 -13.45
C ARG A 108 7.32 -6.89 -13.72
N MET A 109 6.66 -6.22 -12.77
CA MET A 109 5.28 -5.74 -12.93
C MET A 109 5.19 -4.49 -13.81
N GLY A 110 6.09 -3.53 -13.63
CA GLY A 110 6.04 -2.24 -14.34
C GLY A 110 6.63 -2.29 -15.75
N GLY A 111 7.44 -3.31 -16.05
CA GLY A 111 8.08 -3.45 -17.36
C GLY A 111 9.27 -2.50 -17.57
N ALA A 112 9.97 -2.71 -18.70
CA ALA A 112 11.17 -1.95 -19.05
C ALA A 112 10.88 -0.47 -19.42
N GLY A 113 9.67 -0.18 -19.87
CA GLY A 113 9.25 1.18 -20.26
C GLY A 113 8.95 2.11 -19.09
N ALA A 114 8.96 1.63 -17.85
CA ALA A 114 8.69 2.46 -16.69
C ALA A 114 9.80 3.52 -16.49
N PRO A 115 9.44 4.78 -16.19
CA PRO A 115 10.40 5.88 -16.09
C PRO A 115 11.25 5.83 -14.82
N ARG A 116 10.73 5.24 -13.73
CA ARG A 116 11.38 5.25 -12.42
C ARG A 116 12.28 4.04 -12.23
N GLY A 117 13.47 4.25 -11.64
CA GLY A 117 14.32 3.17 -11.13
C GLY A 117 13.75 2.56 -9.84
N VAL A 118 14.24 1.39 -9.45
CA VAL A 118 13.81 0.70 -8.22
C VAL A 118 14.14 1.52 -6.98
N GLU A 119 15.31 2.13 -6.95
CA GLU A 119 15.77 2.98 -5.85
C GLU A 119 14.82 4.17 -5.65
N GLN A 120 14.46 4.87 -6.73
CA GLN A 120 13.52 5.98 -6.69
C GLN A 120 12.12 5.54 -6.22
N GLY A 121 11.66 4.36 -6.70
CA GLY A 121 10.38 3.79 -6.26
C GLY A 121 10.37 3.43 -4.77
N ALA A 122 11.51 3.04 -4.21
CA ALA A 122 11.64 2.67 -2.82
C ALA A 122 11.77 3.85 -1.84
N GLU A 123 12.19 5.03 -2.30
CA GLU A 123 12.51 6.17 -1.43
C GLU A 123 11.37 6.55 -0.47
N THR A 124 10.13 6.67 -0.97
CA THR A 124 8.98 7.02 -0.12
C THR A 124 8.65 5.90 0.86
N ILE A 125 8.79 4.64 0.45
CA ILE A 125 8.55 3.48 1.29
C ILE A 125 9.55 3.46 2.45
N VAL A 126 10.85 3.63 2.17
CA VAL A 126 11.91 3.68 3.19
C VAL A 126 11.70 4.87 4.13
N TRP A 127 11.40 6.04 3.58
CA TRP A 127 11.12 7.23 4.39
C TRP A 127 9.95 6.99 5.36
N LEU A 128 8.84 6.41 4.92
CA LEU A 128 7.70 6.08 5.79
C LEU A 128 8.05 5.00 6.83
N ALA A 129 8.89 4.04 6.48
CA ALA A 129 9.35 2.99 7.37
C ALA A 129 10.30 3.48 8.48
N THR A 130 10.86 4.68 8.32
CA THR A 130 11.84 5.28 9.25
C THR A 130 11.38 6.62 9.82
N LEU A 131 10.07 6.91 9.78
CA LEU A 131 9.51 8.15 10.33
C LEU A 131 9.83 8.31 11.82
N ALA A 132 10.13 9.53 12.23
CA ALA A 132 10.23 9.92 13.61
C ALA A 132 8.88 9.81 14.34
N SER A 133 8.89 9.90 15.68
CA SER A 133 7.69 9.74 16.52
C SER A 133 6.62 10.80 16.28
N ASP A 134 7.01 11.98 15.80
CA ASP A 134 6.12 13.08 15.39
C ASP A 134 5.68 13.01 13.91
N GLY A 135 6.12 11.98 13.20
CA GLY A 135 5.81 11.77 11.79
C GLY A 135 4.34 11.46 11.52
N ALA A 136 3.96 11.57 10.23
CA ALA A 136 2.59 11.37 9.78
C ALA A 136 2.07 9.94 10.03
N SER A 137 0.77 9.83 10.28
CA SER A 137 0.04 8.56 10.32
C SER A 137 -1.33 8.74 9.65
N GLY A 138 -1.79 7.74 8.91
CA GLY A 138 -3.06 7.77 8.21
C GLY A 138 -2.99 8.54 6.88
N GLY A 139 -1.81 8.73 6.29
CA GLY A 139 -1.62 9.44 5.03
C GLY A 139 -1.27 8.54 3.85
N PHE A 140 -1.45 9.08 2.65
CA PHE A 140 -1.04 8.48 1.38
C PHE A 140 0.02 9.34 0.71
N PHE A 141 1.16 8.76 0.33
CA PHE A 141 2.34 9.52 -0.08
C PHE A 141 2.97 9.00 -1.37
N ARG A 142 3.47 9.94 -2.19
CA ARG A 142 4.39 9.70 -3.29
C ARG A 142 5.46 10.79 -3.28
N ASP A 143 6.73 10.42 -3.54
CA ASP A 143 7.87 11.34 -3.51
C ASP A 143 7.95 12.13 -2.19
N LYS A 144 7.61 11.46 -1.07
CA LYS A 144 7.54 12.01 0.30
C LYS A 144 6.54 13.17 0.46
N GLN A 145 5.64 13.35 -0.51
CA GLN A 145 4.57 14.35 -0.47
C GLN A 145 3.21 13.65 -0.35
N PRO A 146 2.25 14.23 0.39
CA PRO A 146 0.90 13.69 0.45
C PRO A 146 0.22 13.77 -0.91
N ILE A 147 -0.53 12.73 -1.23
CA ILE A 147 -1.36 12.65 -2.42
C ILE A 147 -2.81 12.29 -2.01
N PRO A 148 -3.82 12.61 -2.82
CA PRO A 148 -5.22 12.30 -2.49
C PRO A 148 -5.48 10.80 -2.45
N TRP A 149 -6.43 10.43 -1.57
CA TRP A 149 -7.00 9.08 -1.47
C TRP A 149 -7.86 8.70 -2.69
#